data_be4e822f66e177c47b30987da4d67897
#
_entry.id   be4e822f66e177c47b30987da4d67897
#
_cell.length_a   1.000
_cell.length_b   1.000
_cell.length_c   1.000
_cell.angle_alpha   90.00
_cell.angle_beta   90.00
_cell.angle_gamma   90.00
#
_symmetry.space_group_name_H-M   'P 1'
#
loop_
_entity.id
_entity.type
_entity.pdbx_description
1 polymer ?
#
loop_
_entity_poly.entity_id
_entity_poly.type
_entity_poly.pdbx_seq_one_letter_code
_entity_poly.pdbx_strand_id
1 'polypeptide(L)'
;IALTIDSKFVRYCAVTIVSILENNDPKDIMLHIVSGHLPKEDVLTLSQVAEKYGTSIAFYYIPHEKLQNYEVKWQKQRLSMVVFYRCVLASILPSTISRVIYLDSDTLVLGSLKELWDTNLNQLALAGVQDTVSPNPSYFERLQYAPSYNYINGGVLLLNLAYWRKHNIEQQCIKYYQQYPDRIILNDQD
;
A
#
# COMPACT_ATOMS: atom_id res chain seq x y z
N ILE A 1 0.15 -10.63 -1.43
CA ILE A 1 -0.01 -9.52 -0.48
C ILE A 1 1.17 -8.58 -0.63
N ALA A 2 0.96 -7.26 -0.64
CA ALA A 2 2.02 -6.25 -0.69
C ALA A 2 2.11 -5.47 0.63
N LEU A 3 3.33 -5.24 1.11
CA LEU A 3 3.67 -4.46 2.28
C LEU A 3 4.75 -3.45 1.89
N THR A 4 4.61 -2.21 2.33
CA THR A 4 5.60 -1.16 2.07
C THR A 4 6.27 -0.76 3.36
N ILE A 5 7.61 -0.74 3.39
CA ILE A 5 8.38 -0.55 4.61
C ILE A 5 9.66 0.27 4.41
N ASP A 6 10.18 0.78 5.51
CA ASP A 6 11.61 1.09 5.70
C ASP A 6 12.18 0.23 6.85
N SER A 7 13.47 0.34 7.10
CA SER A 7 14.15 -0.45 8.16
C SER A 7 13.58 -0.25 9.55
N LYS A 8 12.94 0.89 9.83
CA LYS A 8 12.33 1.17 11.15
C LYS A 8 11.09 0.29 11.39
N PHE A 9 10.42 -0.12 10.31
CA PHE A 9 9.18 -0.87 10.37
C PHE A 9 9.36 -2.39 10.19
N VAL A 10 10.57 -2.89 10.00
CA VAL A 10 10.83 -4.33 9.76
C VAL A 10 10.24 -5.23 10.86
N ARG A 11 10.36 -4.84 12.13
CA ARG A 11 9.82 -5.63 13.25
C ARG A 11 8.29 -5.68 13.22
N TYR A 12 7.64 -4.56 12.94
CA TYR A 12 6.18 -4.50 12.79
C TYR A 12 5.73 -5.32 11.58
N CYS A 13 6.41 -5.17 10.47
CA CYS A 13 6.18 -5.95 9.25
C CYS A 13 6.30 -7.46 9.50
N ALA A 14 7.30 -7.90 10.27
CA ALA A 14 7.44 -9.31 10.67
C ALA A 14 6.22 -9.81 11.47
N VAL A 15 5.70 -9.01 12.40
CA VAL A 15 4.48 -9.33 13.15
C VAL A 15 3.26 -9.39 12.23
N THR A 16 3.12 -8.41 11.32
CA THR A 16 2.05 -8.41 10.31
C THR A 16 2.11 -9.67 9.45
N ILE A 17 3.30 -10.05 8.94
CA ILE A 17 3.50 -11.27 8.14
C ILE A 17 3.10 -12.51 8.94
N VAL A 18 3.55 -12.64 10.19
CA VAL A 18 3.16 -13.76 11.06
C VAL A 18 1.64 -13.81 11.20
N SER A 19 0.99 -12.69 11.49
CA SER A 19 -0.47 -12.65 11.64
C SER A 19 -1.22 -13.04 10.36
N ILE A 20 -0.70 -12.69 9.20
CA ILE A 20 -1.24 -13.14 7.90
C ILE A 20 -1.14 -14.67 7.79
N LEU A 21 0.05 -15.22 8.05
CA LEU A 21 0.35 -16.64 7.83
C LEU A 21 -0.28 -17.56 8.87
N GLU A 22 -0.57 -17.07 10.08
CA GLU A 22 -1.34 -17.80 11.10
C GLU A 22 -2.84 -17.90 10.78
N ASN A 23 -3.38 -16.97 9.97
CA ASN A 23 -4.81 -16.90 9.68
C ASN A 23 -5.18 -17.24 8.22
N ASN A 24 -4.20 -17.62 7.40
CA ASN A 24 -4.39 -17.98 5.99
C ASN A 24 -3.46 -19.13 5.62
N ASP A 25 -3.80 -19.93 4.59
CA ASP A 25 -2.89 -20.98 4.12
C ASP A 25 -1.63 -20.33 3.50
N PRO A 26 -0.42 -20.57 4.05
CA PRO A 26 0.81 -19.98 3.53
C PRO A 26 1.09 -20.34 2.06
N LYS A 27 0.56 -21.45 1.54
CA LYS A 27 0.72 -21.89 0.15
C LYS A 27 -0.04 -21.00 -0.84
N ASP A 28 -1.10 -20.34 -0.38
CA ASP A 28 -1.90 -19.40 -1.20
C ASP A 28 -1.36 -17.97 -1.12
N ILE A 29 -0.32 -17.75 -0.30
CA ILE A 29 0.23 -16.42 -0.05
C ILE A 29 1.57 -16.24 -0.76
N MET A 30 1.70 -15.17 -1.51
CA MET A 30 2.97 -14.60 -1.98
C MET A 30 3.15 -13.22 -1.35
N LEU A 31 4.26 -13.01 -0.66
CA LEU A 31 4.59 -11.76 -0.01
C LEU A 31 5.45 -10.88 -0.93
N HIS A 32 5.04 -9.64 -1.14
CA HIS A 32 5.75 -8.63 -1.91
C HIS A 32 6.15 -7.49 -0.96
N ILE A 33 7.42 -7.38 -0.64
CA ILE A 33 7.96 -6.34 0.21
C ILE A 33 8.53 -5.23 -0.68
N VAL A 34 8.00 -4.03 -0.54
CA VAL A 34 8.40 -2.88 -1.37
C VAL A 34 9.04 -1.82 -0.47
N SER A 35 10.24 -1.39 -0.83
CA SER A 35 11.03 -0.43 -0.06
C SER A 35 11.91 0.43 -0.96
N GLY A 36 12.35 1.59 -0.46
CA GLY A 36 13.41 2.37 -1.11
C GLY A 36 14.78 1.71 -0.93
N HIS A 37 15.04 1.20 0.27
CA HIS A 37 16.26 0.47 0.62
C HIS A 37 16.03 -0.36 1.89
N LEU A 38 16.54 -1.59 1.90
CA LEU A 38 16.61 -2.44 3.10
C LEU A 38 18.01 -2.99 3.25
N PRO A 39 18.64 -2.89 4.45
CA PRO A 39 19.85 -3.62 4.80
C PRO A 39 19.66 -5.13 4.63
N LYS A 40 20.76 -5.84 4.38
CA LYS A 40 20.73 -7.31 4.20
C LYS A 40 20.17 -8.04 5.43
N GLU A 41 20.44 -7.55 6.63
CA GLU A 41 19.93 -8.10 7.88
C GLU A 41 18.40 -8.04 7.98
N ASP A 42 17.80 -6.94 7.50
CA ASP A 42 16.36 -6.76 7.47
C ASP A 42 15.70 -7.71 6.46
N VAL A 43 16.33 -7.85 5.28
CA VAL A 43 15.90 -8.83 4.26
C VAL A 43 15.96 -10.24 4.81
N LEU A 44 17.04 -10.61 5.50
CA LEU A 44 17.21 -11.93 6.12
C LEU A 44 16.15 -12.18 7.20
N THR A 45 15.87 -11.20 8.05
CA THR A 45 14.85 -11.31 9.10
C THR A 45 13.49 -11.66 8.51
N LEU A 46 13.04 -10.92 7.50
CA LEU A 46 11.73 -11.18 6.87
C LEU A 46 11.72 -12.49 6.06
N SER A 47 12.85 -12.83 5.43
CA SER A 47 12.99 -14.09 4.69
C SER A 47 12.89 -15.30 5.61
N GLN A 48 13.50 -15.25 6.80
CA GLN A 48 13.42 -16.32 7.80
C GLN A 48 12.00 -16.52 8.32
N VAL A 49 11.21 -15.43 8.47
CA VAL A 49 9.80 -15.55 8.82
C VAL A 49 9.02 -16.27 7.72
N ALA A 50 9.19 -15.88 6.46
CA ALA A 50 8.52 -16.51 5.34
C ALA A 50 8.90 -18.00 5.20
N GLU A 51 10.19 -18.31 5.32
CA GLU A 51 10.73 -19.68 5.26
C GLU A 51 10.14 -20.58 6.35
N LYS A 52 10.03 -20.08 7.58
CA LYS A 52 9.43 -20.81 8.72
C LYS A 52 8.01 -21.29 8.41
N TYR A 53 7.24 -20.51 7.65
CA TYR A 53 5.86 -20.83 7.25
C TYR A 53 5.78 -21.50 5.88
N GLY A 54 6.88 -21.67 5.16
CA GLY A 54 6.90 -22.26 3.82
C GLY A 54 6.23 -21.42 2.75
N THR A 55 6.17 -20.08 2.95
CA THR A 55 5.63 -19.14 1.99
C THR A 55 6.71 -18.46 1.16
N SER A 56 6.34 -17.94 -0.01
CA SER A 56 7.26 -17.19 -0.88
C SER A 56 7.27 -15.71 -0.53
N ILE A 57 8.46 -15.10 -0.57
CA ILE A 57 8.67 -13.66 -0.35
C ILE A 57 9.56 -13.08 -1.44
N ALA A 58 9.21 -11.90 -1.96
CA ALA A 58 10.02 -11.16 -2.91
C ALA A 58 10.18 -9.71 -2.46
N PHE A 59 11.36 -9.15 -2.73
CA PHE A 59 11.72 -7.79 -2.36
C PHE A 59 11.86 -6.93 -3.60
N TYR A 60 11.28 -5.73 -3.58
CA TYR A 60 11.31 -4.77 -4.66
C TYR A 60 11.82 -3.42 -4.15
N TYR A 61 12.69 -2.81 -4.92
CA TYR A 61 13.26 -1.51 -4.56
C TYR A 61 12.74 -0.42 -5.47
N ILE A 62 12.27 0.66 -4.87
CA ILE A 62 11.74 1.80 -5.59
C ILE A 62 12.93 2.71 -5.95
N PRO A 63 13.16 2.98 -7.25
CA PRO A 63 14.17 3.94 -7.67
C PRO A 63 13.89 5.32 -7.10
N HIS A 64 14.94 6.02 -6.65
CA HIS A 64 14.82 7.35 -6.01
C HIS A 64 14.07 8.36 -6.90
N GLU A 65 14.31 8.33 -8.20
CA GLU A 65 13.69 9.21 -9.18
C GLU A 65 12.15 9.08 -9.24
N LYS A 66 11.59 7.92 -8.90
CA LYS A 66 10.13 7.74 -8.81
C LYS A 66 9.53 8.50 -7.64
N LEU A 67 10.27 8.66 -6.57
CA LEU A 67 9.82 9.30 -5.34
C LEU A 67 9.97 10.82 -5.37
N GLN A 68 10.86 11.36 -6.20
CA GLN A 68 11.09 12.80 -6.34
C GLN A 68 9.80 13.58 -6.67
N ASN A 69 8.86 12.95 -7.37
CA ASN A 69 7.57 13.56 -7.71
C ASN A 69 6.68 13.88 -6.49
N TYR A 70 6.97 13.30 -5.32
CA TYR A 70 6.27 13.50 -4.06
C TYR A 70 7.05 14.36 -3.04
N GLU A 71 8.26 14.79 -3.36
CA GLU A 71 9.17 15.44 -2.40
C GLU A 71 8.70 16.83 -1.92
N VAL A 72 7.89 17.54 -2.70
CA VAL A 72 7.54 18.95 -2.44
C VAL A 72 6.91 19.16 -1.06
N LYS A 73 6.08 18.24 -0.58
CA LYS A 73 5.41 18.34 0.73
C LYS A 73 6.15 17.61 1.85
N TRP A 74 6.84 16.53 1.50
CA TRP A 74 7.58 15.71 2.46
C TRP A 74 8.61 16.52 3.25
N GLN A 75 9.34 17.42 2.59
CA GLN A 75 10.32 18.30 3.23
C GLN A 75 9.71 19.20 4.33
N LYS A 76 8.43 19.55 4.22
CA LYS A 76 7.73 20.38 5.20
C LYS A 76 7.20 19.56 6.40
N GLN A 77 6.88 18.28 6.24
CA GLN A 77 6.17 17.48 7.25
C GLN A 77 7.05 16.47 7.99
N ARG A 78 8.33 16.29 7.63
CA ARG A 78 9.27 15.31 8.23
C ARG A 78 8.75 13.85 8.23
N LEU A 79 7.83 13.51 7.35
CA LEU A 79 7.29 12.16 7.23
C LEU A 79 8.20 11.28 6.36
N SER A 80 8.15 9.97 6.58
CA SER A 80 8.86 9.02 5.72
C SER A 80 8.21 8.96 4.34
N MET A 81 9.02 8.88 3.27
CA MET A 81 8.54 8.66 1.90
C MET A 81 7.78 7.34 1.73
N VAL A 82 7.88 6.44 2.70
CA VAL A 82 7.20 5.14 2.73
C VAL A 82 5.69 5.26 2.53
N VAL A 83 5.09 6.35 3.02
CA VAL A 83 3.64 6.58 2.86
C VAL A 83 3.20 6.63 1.39
N PHE A 84 4.07 7.08 0.47
CA PHE A 84 3.76 7.13 -0.96
C PHE A 84 4.12 5.85 -1.73
N TYR A 85 4.76 4.86 -1.09
CA TYR A 85 5.18 3.63 -1.79
C TYR A 85 4.00 2.85 -2.34
N ARG A 86 2.82 2.91 -1.68
CA ARG A 86 1.61 2.26 -2.18
C ARG A 86 1.13 2.85 -3.52
N CYS A 87 1.40 4.13 -3.77
CA CYS A 87 0.98 4.79 -5.00
C CYS A 87 1.77 4.31 -6.24
N VAL A 88 2.95 3.73 -6.06
CA VAL A 88 3.81 3.26 -7.16
C VAL A 88 3.81 1.73 -7.33
N LEU A 89 2.99 0.99 -6.57
CA LEU A 89 2.95 -0.48 -6.62
C LEU A 89 2.68 -1.02 -8.02
N ALA A 90 1.83 -0.35 -8.80
CA ALA A 90 1.47 -0.80 -10.15
C ALA A 90 2.67 -0.81 -11.11
N SER A 91 3.64 0.09 -10.95
CA SER A 91 4.84 0.17 -11.78
C SER A 91 6.04 -0.59 -11.20
N ILE A 92 6.04 -0.91 -9.91
CA ILE A 92 7.13 -1.62 -9.23
C ILE A 92 6.90 -3.14 -9.29
N LEU A 93 5.68 -3.60 -9.07
CA LEU A 93 5.38 -5.03 -9.11
C LEU A 93 5.33 -5.56 -10.55
N PRO A 94 5.73 -6.83 -10.78
CA PRO A 94 5.68 -7.45 -12.10
C PRO A 94 4.32 -7.29 -12.79
N SER A 95 4.33 -7.11 -14.11
CA SER A 95 3.10 -6.93 -14.91
C SER A 95 2.16 -8.12 -14.87
N THR A 96 2.67 -9.30 -14.55
CA THR A 96 1.90 -10.53 -14.35
C THR A 96 1.00 -10.48 -13.12
N ILE A 97 1.28 -9.60 -12.16
CA ILE A 97 0.44 -9.40 -10.97
C ILE A 97 -0.65 -8.39 -11.31
N SER A 98 -1.88 -8.89 -11.51
CA SER A 98 -3.03 -8.07 -11.90
C SER A 98 -3.74 -7.42 -10.72
N ARG A 99 -3.66 -8.02 -9.51
CA ARG A 99 -4.27 -7.51 -8.27
C ARG A 99 -3.40 -7.86 -7.07
N VAL A 100 -3.56 -7.11 -6.00
CA VAL A 100 -2.85 -7.35 -4.74
C VAL A 100 -3.66 -6.83 -3.56
N ILE A 101 -3.64 -7.55 -2.44
CA ILE A 101 -4.04 -6.97 -1.15
C ILE A 101 -2.84 -6.18 -0.64
N TYR A 102 -3.03 -4.89 -0.42
CA TYR A 102 -2.09 -4.03 0.29
C TYR A 102 -2.48 -3.95 1.77
N LEU A 103 -1.50 -4.09 2.64
CA LEU A 103 -1.66 -3.88 4.08
C LEU A 103 -0.55 -2.94 4.58
N ASP A 104 -0.89 -2.03 5.47
CA ASP A 104 0.13 -1.32 6.23
C ASP A 104 0.94 -2.28 7.07
N SER A 105 2.23 -2.04 7.20
CA SER A 105 3.19 -2.96 7.82
C SER A 105 3.07 -3.06 9.35
N ASP A 106 2.14 -2.33 9.95
CA ASP A 106 1.78 -2.37 11.38
C ASP A 106 0.34 -2.85 11.62
N THR A 107 -0.23 -3.53 10.63
CA THR A 107 -1.57 -4.13 10.70
C THR A 107 -1.53 -5.52 11.33
N LEU A 108 -2.53 -5.88 12.12
CA LEU A 108 -2.71 -7.23 12.66
C LEU A 108 -3.89 -7.93 11.97
N VAL A 109 -3.59 -9.02 11.26
CA VAL A 109 -4.61 -9.83 10.58
C VAL A 109 -5.15 -10.87 11.57
N LEU A 110 -6.46 -10.83 11.84
CA LEU A 110 -7.12 -11.69 12.84
C LEU A 110 -8.01 -12.78 12.21
N GLY A 111 -8.01 -12.88 10.88
CA GLY A 111 -8.84 -13.84 10.17
C GLY A 111 -8.45 -14.01 8.70
N SER A 112 -9.24 -14.80 7.99
CA SER A 112 -8.99 -15.07 6.58
C SER A 112 -9.12 -13.81 5.70
N LEU A 113 -8.16 -13.60 4.80
CA LEU A 113 -8.19 -12.55 3.78
C LEU A 113 -8.92 -12.97 2.51
N LYS A 114 -9.49 -14.19 2.48
CA LYS A 114 -10.11 -14.75 1.28
C LYS A 114 -11.30 -13.92 0.78
N GLU A 115 -12.17 -13.47 1.67
CA GLU A 115 -13.34 -12.65 1.27
C GLU A 115 -12.91 -11.31 0.67
N LEU A 116 -11.88 -10.68 1.25
CA LEU A 116 -11.29 -9.46 0.69
C LEU A 116 -10.70 -9.74 -0.70
N TRP A 117 -9.94 -10.85 -0.84
CA TRP A 117 -9.35 -11.25 -2.12
C TRP A 117 -10.42 -11.51 -3.20
N ASP A 118 -11.52 -12.15 -2.84
CA ASP A 118 -12.60 -12.53 -3.76
C ASP A 118 -13.51 -11.34 -4.12
N THR A 119 -13.34 -10.18 -3.46
CA THR A 119 -14.10 -8.97 -3.78
C THR A 119 -13.96 -8.60 -5.24
N ASN A 120 -15.09 -8.42 -5.90
CA ASN A 120 -15.13 -8.08 -7.33
C ASN A 120 -14.80 -6.61 -7.56
N LEU A 121 -13.69 -6.33 -8.21
CA LEU A 121 -13.27 -4.97 -8.55
C LEU A 121 -13.78 -4.51 -9.91
N ASN A 122 -14.15 -5.42 -10.84
CA ASN A 122 -14.59 -5.09 -12.22
C ASN A 122 -13.83 -3.90 -12.83
N GLN A 123 -14.52 -2.75 -12.98
CA GLN A 123 -13.99 -1.51 -13.55
C GLN A 123 -13.48 -0.53 -12.45
N LEU A 124 -13.21 -1.03 -11.24
CA LEU A 124 -12.74 -0.22 -10.13
C LEU A 124 -11.22 -0.30 -9.98
N ALA A 125 -10.61 0.81 -9.58
CA ALA A 125 -9.18 0.91 -9.32
C ALA A 125 -8.79 0.16 -8.04
N LEU A 126 -9.66 0.21 -7.02
CA LEU A 126 -9.43 -0.40 -5.71
C LEU A 126 -10.73 -0.62 -4.96
N ALA A 127 -10.65 -1.43 -3.90
CA ALA A 127 -11.62 -1.44 -2.79
C ALA A 127 -10.86 -1.22 -1.47
N GLY A 128 -11.51 -0.56 -0.53
CA GLY A 128 -10.97 -0.26 0.80
C GLY A 128 -12.09 -0.14 1.82
N VAL A 129 -11.73 -0.09 3.10
CA VAL A 129 -12.67 0.10 4.20
C VAL A 129 -12.93 1.59 4.38
N GLN A 130 -14.20 1.96 4.64
CA GLN A 130 -14.53 3.35 4.96
C GLN A 130 -13.78 3.80 6.21
N ASP A 131 -13.15 4.97 6.14
CA ASP A 131 -12.57 5.60 7.32
C ASP A 131 -13.69 6.20 8.18
N THR A 132 -13.93 5.57 9.34
CA THR A 132 -14.95 5.99 10.30
C THR A 132 -14.39 6.83 11.45
N VAL A 133 -13.07 6.90 11.57
CA VAL A 133 -12.40 7.59 12.70
C VAL A 133 -12.34 9.10 12.46
N SER A 134 -12.31 9.50 11.20
CA SER A 134 -12.26 10.91 10.82
C SER A 134 -13.40 11.29 9.87
N PRO A 135 -14.68 11.17 10.27
CA PRO A 135 -15.78 11.64 9.44
C PRO A 135 -15.76 13.18 9.42
N ASN A 136 -14.88 13.75 8.62
CA ASN A 136 -14.86 15.19 8.42
C ASN A 136 -15.58 15.52 7.11
N PRO A 137 -16.79 16.12 7.17
CA PRO A 137 -17.54 16.52 5.97
C PRO A 137 -16.72 17.40 5.02
N SER A 138 -15.67 18.06 5.53
CA SER A 138 -14.77 18.88 4.74
C SER A 138 -13.89 18.09 3.77
N TYR A 139 -13.79 16.75 3.85
CA TYR A 139 -13.02 15.98 2.88
C TYR A 139 -13.54 16.11 1.46
N PHE A 140 -14.86 16.07 1.27
CA PHE A 140 -15.49 16.22 -0.04
C PHE A 140 -15.19 17.59 -0.66
N GLU A 141 -15.27 18.65 0.16
CA GLU A 141 -14.99 20.01 -0.28
C GLU A 141 -13.51 20.22 -0.53
N ARG A 142 -12.65 19.75 0.38
CA ARG A 142 -11.20 19.89 0.31
C ARG A 142 -10.61 19.13 -0.85
N LEU A 143 -10.98 17.86 -1.02
CA LEU A 143 -10.47 16.98 -2.07
C LEU A 143 -11.26 17.10 -3.39
N GLN A 144 -12.40 17.78 -3.36
CA GLN A 144 -13.27 18.04 -4.52
C GLN A 144 -13.74 16.75 -5.22
N TYR A 145 -14.22 15.80 -4.45
CA TYR A 145 -14.91 14.63 -4.99
C TYR A 145 -16.38 14.59 -4.54
N ALA A 146 -17.21 13.77 -5.24
CA ALA A 146 -18.63 13.73 -4.96
C ALA A 146 -18.93 13.13 -3.57
N PRO A 147 -19.82 13.75 -2.77
CA PRO A 147 -20.20 13.26 -1.43
C PRO A 147 -20.79 11.84 -1.40
N SER A 148 -21.18 11.30 -2.57
CA SER A 148 -21.65 9.93 -2.72
C SER A 148 -20.56 8.87 -2.57
N TYR A 149 -19.29 9.26 -2.64
CA TYR A 149 -18.17 8.38 -2.39
C TYR A 149 -17.71 8.47 -0.94
N ASN A 150 -17.50 7.30 -0.32
CA ASN A 150 -16.95 7.24 1.03
C ASN A 150 -15.46 7.57 1.01
N TYR A 151 -15.00 8.26 2.03
CA TYR A 151 -13.57 8.38 2.30
C TYR A 151 -13.06 7.06 2.88
N ILE A 152 -11.99 6.52 2.34
CA ILE A 152 -11.48 5.21 2.70
C ILE A 152 -10.20 5.31 3.54
N ASN A 153 -9.99 4.31 4.41
CA ASN A 153 -8.72 4.11 5.10
C ASN A 153 -7.69 3.50 4.14
N GLY A 154 -6.49 4.08 4.08
CA GLY A 154 -5.42 3.64 3.19
C GLY A 154 -4.68 2.39 3.66
N GLY A 155 -4.86 1.93 4.91
CA GLY A 155 -4.06 0.84 5.50
C GLY A 155 -4.45 -0.58 5.08
N VAL A 156 -5.67 -0.76 4.53
CA VAL A 156 -6.16 -2.06 4.01
C VAL A 156 -6.85 -1.82 2.68
N LEU A 157 -6.21 -2.26 1.58
CA LEU A 157 -6.71 -2.04 0.24
C LEU A 157 -6.63 -3.32 -0.60
N LEU A 158 -7.64 -3.55 -1.43
CA LEU A 158 -7.51 -4.47 -2.57
C LEU A 158 -7.29 -3.63 -3.83
N LEU A 159 -6.10 -3.71 -4.42
CA LEU A 159 -5.69 -2.91 -5.56
C LEU A 159 -5.84 -3.70 -6.87
N ASN A 160 -6.48 -3.10 -7.87
CA ASN A 160 -6.55 -3.62 -9.24
C ASN A 160 -5.37 -3.05 -10.04
N LEU A 161 -4.21 -3.69 -9.96
CA LEU A 161 -2.99 -3.21 -10.62
C LEU A 161 -3.10 -3.20 -12.15
N ALA A 162 -3.89 -4.11 -12.73
CA ALA A 162 -4.16 -4.11 -14.16
C ALA A 162 -4.93 -2.84 -14.57
N TYR A 163 -5.94 -2.46 -13.80
CA TYR A 163 -6.69 -1.21 -14.00
C TYR A 163 -5.78 0.01 -13.82
N TRP A 164 -4.97 0.02 -12.75
CA TRP A 164 -4.01 1.10 -12.46
C TRP A 164 -3.07 1.35 -13.65
N ARG A 165 -2.49 0.28 -14.21
CA ARG A 165 -1.61 0.37 -15.38
C ARG A 165 -2.37 0.86 -16.62
N LYS A 166 -3.54 0.27 -16.92
CA LYS A 166 -4.35 0.61 -18.08
C LYS A 166 -4.79 2.08 -18.09
N HIS A 167 -5.11 2.61 -16.92
CA HIS A 167 -5.66 3.96 -16.76
C HIS A 167 -4.63 4.98 -16.25
N ASN A 168 -3.35 4.59 -16.11
CA ASN A 168 -2.27 5.47 -15.61
C ASN A 168 -2.61 6.13 -14.25
N ILE A 169 -3.19 5.37 -13.30
CA ILE A 169 -3.64 5.92 -12.00
C ILE A 169 -2.46 6.52 -11.23
N GLU A 170 -1.29 5.86 -11.21
CA GLU A 170 -0.07 6.41 -10.60
C GLU A 170 0.22 7.85 -11.08
N GLN A 171 0.14 8.09 -12.39
CA GLN A 171 0.38 9.42 -12.95
C GLN A 171 -0.72 10.43 -12.59
N GLN A 172 -1.96 9.96 -12.43
CA GLN A 172 -3.05 10.80 -11.96
C GLN A 172 -2.83 11.21 -10.50
N CYS A 173 -2.41 10.31 -9.62
CA CYS A 173 -2.04 10.61 -8.24
C CYS A 173 -0.91 11.64 -8.17
N ILE A 174 0.17 11.45 -8.95
CA ILE A 174 1.29 12.40 -9.01
C ILE A 174 0.80 13.79 -9.46
N LYS A 175 0.02 13.86 -10.54
CA LYS A 175 -0.53 15.12 -11.04
C LYS A 175 -1.41 15.82 -10.00
N TYR A 176 -2.29 15.09 -9.34
CA TYR A 176 -3.16 15.64 -8.30
C TYR A 176 -2.34 16.18 -7.13
N TYR A 177 -1.36 15.42 -6.66
CA TYR A 177 -0.45 15.82 -5.60
C TYR A 177 0.33 17.09 -5.94
N GLN A 178 0.85 17.21 -7.18
CA GLN A 178 1.59 18.38 -7.64
C GLN A 178 0.69 19.60 -7.86
N GLN A 179 -0.52 19.39 -8.36
CA GLN A 179 -1.45 20.47 -8.69
C GLN A 179 -2.12 21.04 -7.44
N TYR A 180 -2.40 20.19 -6.43
CA TYR A 180 -3.17 20.57 -5.25
C TYR A 180 -2.47 20.20 -3.93
N PRO A 181 -1.20 20.60 -3.72
CA PRO A 181 -0.43 20.18 -2.54
C PRO A 181 -1.09 20.64 -1.23
N ASP A 182 -1.82 21.74 -1.21
CA ASP A 182 -2.48 22.26 -0.01
C ASP A 182 -3.76 21.51 0.36
N ARG A 183 -4.31 20.70 -0.56
CA ARG A 183 -5.45 19.84 -0.29
C ARG A 183 -5.06 18.54 0.39
N ILE A 184 -3.81 18.12 0.26
CA ILE A 184 -3.29 16.87 0.82
C ILE A 184 -2.90 17.11 2.29
N ILE A 185 -3.62 16.50 3.22
CA ILE A 185 -3.38 16.57 4.67
C ILE A 185 -2.96 15.21 5.22
N LEU A 186 -3.65 14.14 4.80
CA LEU A 186 -3.39 12.77 5.22
C LEU A 186 -2.52 11.99 4.22
N ASN A 187 -1.65 12.71 3.51
CA ASN A 187 -0.66 12.17 2.57
C ASN A 187 -1.27 11.30 1.46
N ASP A 188 -0.90 10.03 1.45
CA ASP A 188 -1.27 9.04 0.44
C ASP A 188 -2.69 8.49 0.61
N GLN A 189 -3.38 8.78 1.72
CA GLN A 189 -4.78 8.44 1.91
C GLN A 189 -5.72 9.43 1.19
N ASP A 190 -5.28 10.70 1.04
CA ASP A 190 -5.99 11.74 0.31
C ASP A 190 -5.86 11.58 -1.21
#